data_b8498be3d5d94db3465da123a44f0947
#
_entry.id   b8498be3d5d94db3465da123a44f0947
#
_cell.length_a   1.000
_cell.length_b   1.000
_cell.length_c   1.000
_cell.angle_alpha   90.00
_cell.angle_beta   90.00
_cell.angle_gamma   90.00
#
_symmetry.space_group_name_H-M   'P 1'
#
loop_
_entity.id
_entity.type
_entity.pdbx_description
1 polymer ?
#
loop_
_entity_poly.entity_id
_entity_poly.type
_entity_poly.pdbx_seq_one_letter_code
_entity_poly.pdbx_strand_id
1 'polypeptide(L)'
;MDNEIKSGGRTLPARRVVGYALAAAAVALSLTGCQDSGTGVEVSAGESAAADASDGARGSGGKRDDGPHRLLWMGDSIGEAQAPALDAAMKAGGVAFESVAAAGGGGVVGEIAAPTWDRLPKTLKTFAPDVVAYQVTTYDWGTPAEQRAAYERLVKTVNEAGADLLLVSAPPFELDDFYQPHKKEIESAPRSAKSVAAKHPDTAAFLDASALWGEDSGAEQAQRGKDGIHSCQQGSAAFAVWFGEQLEQRYGFDPAAADAWATGEWTGDQVYSRLGCA
;
A
#
# COMPACT_ATOMS: atom_id res chain seq x y z
N MET A 1 30.81 31.32 -52.13
CA MET A 1 29.81 30.23 -52.40
C MET A 1 28.88 30.27 -51.22
N ASP A 2 27.84 31.02 -51.41
CA ASP A 2 26.84 31.33 -50.39
C ASP A 2 25.84 30.20 -50.30
N ASN A 3 25.52 29.77 -49.08
CA ASN A 3 24.49 28.77 -48.85
C ASN A 3 23.41 29.37 -47.94
N GLU A 4 22.30 29.79 -48.54
CA GLU A 4 21.12 30.38 -47.91
C GLU A 4 20.40 29.34 -47.00
N ILE A 5 20.12 29.76 -45.77
CA ILE A 5 19.28 29.04 -44.82
C ILE A 5 17.84 29.51 -45.01
N LYS A 6 16.96 28.66 -45.53
CA LYS A 6 15.51 28.89 -45.62
C LYS A 6 14.86 28.66 -44.27
N SER A 7 14.33 29.71 -43.70
CA SER A 7 13.46 29.73 -42.54
C SER A 7 12.04 29.29 -42.95
N GLY A 8 11.60 28.14 -42.45
CA GLY A 8 10.24 27.63 -42.63
C GLY A 8 9.39 27.92 -41.38
N GLY A 9 8.56 28.94 -41.44
CA GLY A 9 7.57 29.25 -40.41
C GLY A 9 6.46 28.20 -40.37
N ARG A 10 6.25 27.55 -39.21
CA ARG A 10 5.08 26.74 -38.91
C ARG A 10 4.08 27.55 -38.09
N THR A 11 2.93 27.83 -38.69
CA THR A 11 1.76 28.37 -38.00
C THR A 11 1.07 27.33 -37.16
N LEU A 12 0.86 27.61 -35.85
CA LEU A 12 0.10 26.80 -34.92
C LEU A 12 -1.41 27.07 -35.06
N PRO A 13 -2.28 26.05 -34.99
CA PRO A 13 -3.72 26.25 -34.99
C PRO A 13 -4.25 26.72 -33.62
N ALA A 14 -5.19 27.64 -33.65
CA ALA A 14 -5.86 28.21 -32.49
C ALA A 14 -6.73 27.18 -31.76
N ARG A 15 -6.51 27.01 -30.44
CA ARG A 15 -7.36 26.21 -29.57
C ARG A 15 -8.65 26.95 -29.24
N ARG A 16 -9.79 26.32 -29.53
CA ARG A 16 -11.12 26.74 -29.10
C ARG A 16 -11.27 26.45 -27.61
N VAL A 17 -11.56 27.47 -26.83
CA VAL A 17 -11.95 27.38 -25.43
C VAL A 17 -13.46 27.07 -25.40
N VAL A 18 -13.83 25.90 -24.84
CA VAL A 18 -15.22 25.57 -24.56
C VAL A 18 -15.47 25.88 -23.08
N GLY A 19 -16.31 26.90 -22.87
CA GLY A 19 -16.73 27.27 -21.53
C GLY A 19 -17.83 26.33 -21.02
N TYR A 20 -17.66 25.80 -19.83
CA TYR A 20 -18.71 25.10 -19.10
C TYR A 20 -19.35 26.05 -18.09
N ALA A 21 -20.67 26.18 -18.21
CA ALA A 21 -21.50 26.94 -17.28
C ALA A 21 -21.77 26.10 -16.02
N LEU A 22 -21.50 26.66 -14.85
CA LEU A 22 -21.84 26.13 -13.53
C LEU A 22 -23.32 26.41 -13.23
N ALA A 23 -24.11 25.38 -13.04
CA ALA A 23 -25.45 25.48 -12.46
C ALA A 23 -25.37 25.20 -10.95
N ALA A 24 -25.64 26.22 -10.14
CA ALA A 24 -25.77 26.09 -8.70
C ALA A 24 -27.21 25.67 -8.33
N ALA A 25 -27.37 24.52 -7.69
CA ALA A 25 -28.62 24.11 -7.07
C ALA A 25 -28.53 24.32 -5.56
N ALA A 26 -29.37 25.22 -5.04
CA ALA A 26 -29.54 25.44 -3.61
C ALA A 26 -30.57 24.44 -3.07
N VAL A 27 -30.21 23.68 -2.01
CA VAL A 27 -31.11 22.83 -1.25
C VAL A 27 -31.29 23.45 0.14
N ALA A 28 -32.54 23.79 0.45
CA ALA A 28 -32.95 24.34 1.74
C ALA A 28 -33.10 23.23 2.78
N LEU A 29 -32.51 23.42 3.95
CA LEU A 29 -32.69 22.61 5.15
C LEU A 29 -33.93 23.08 5.91
N SER A 30 -34.88 22.18 6.15
CA SER A 30 -35.93 22.33 7.13
C SER A 30 -35.60 21.60 8.43
N LEU A 31 -35.42 22.34 9.49
CA LEU A 31 -35.33 21.89 10.88
C LEU A 31 -36.72 21.61 11.44
N THR A 32 -36.99 20.41 11.92
CA THR A 32 -38.05 20.16 12.88
C THR A 32 -37.49 19.48 14.09
N GLY A 33 -37.54 20.21 15.20
CA GLY A 33 -37.24 19.70 16.52
C GLY A 33 -38.41 18.89 17.10
N CYS A 34 -38.09 17.92 17.94
CA CYS A 34 -38.96 17.45 19.01
C CYS A 34 -38.12 17.19 20.26
N GLN A 35 -38.48 17.93 21.25
CA GLN A 35 -38.04 17.86 22.64
C GLN A 35 -39.01 16.89 23.34
N ASP A 36 -38.50 15.95 24.13
CA ASP A 36 -39.28 15.44 25.25
C ASP A 36 -38.37 14.98 26.41
N SER A 37 -38.90 15.28 27.58
CA SER A 37 -38.30 15.27 28.92
C SER A 37 -38.51 13.93 29.61
N GLY A 38 -37.64 13.53 30.52
CA GLY A 38 -38.01 12.51 31.50
C GLY A 38 -36.84 11.96 32.32
N THR A 39 -36.61 12.60 33.48
CA THR A 39 -36.31 12.04 34.84
C THR A 39 -35.38 10.83 34.93
N GLY A 40 -34.17 10.97 35.49
CA GLY A 40 -33.86 10.91 36.92
C GLY A 40 -33.70 9.49 37.45
N VAL A 41 -32.55 9.13 37.98
CA VAL A 41 -32.37 8.35 39.22
C VAL A 41 -30.91 7.82 39.30
N GLU A 42 -30.27 8.30 40.31
CA GLU A 42 -29.35 7.76 41.34
C GLU A 42 -28.03 7.06 40.98
N VAL A 43 -27.05 7.64 41.64
CA VAL A 43 -25.69 7.24 41.91
C VAL A 43 -25.65 5.97 42.78
N SER A 44 -24.87 4.99 42.41
CA SER A 44 -24.29 4.05 43.38
C SER A 44 -22.81 3.86 43.09
N ALA A 45 -22.01 4.22 44.06
CA ALA A 45 -20.58 3.91 44.12
C ALA A 45 -20.41 2.44 44.49
N GLY A 46 -19.46 1.78 43.86
CA GLY A 46 -19.11 0.37 44.16
C GLY A 46 -17.82 -0.04 43.49
N GLU A 47 -16.75 0.08 44.19
CA GLU A 47 -15.63 -0.83 44.40
C GLU A 47 -14.78 -1.37 43.25
N SER A 48 -13.52 -1.09 43.40
CA SER A 48 -12.35 -1.73 42.74
C SER A 48 -12.45 -3.23 42.63
N ALA A 49 -12.23 -3.77 41.41
CA ALA A 49 -11.80 -5.14 41.24
C ALA A 49 -10.63 -5.17 40.26
N ALA A 50 -9.65 -5.94 40.66
CA ALA A 50 -8.34 -6.14 40.09
C ALA A 50 -8.33 -6.51 38.60
N ALA A 51 -7.30 -6.02 37.91
CA ALA A 51 -6.91 -6.47 36.58
C ALA A 51 -6.58 -7.95 36.60
N ASP A 52 -7.43 -8.75 36.00
CA ASP A 52 -7.12 -10.14 35.65
C ASP A 52 -6.52 -10.13 34.23
N ALA A 53 -5.21 -10.36 34.18
CA ALA A 53 -4.50 -10.55 32.92
C ALA A 53 -4.90 -11.93 32.35
N SER A 54 -5.97 -11.98 31.60
CA SER A 54 -6.28 -13.16 30.82
C SER A 54 -5.32 -13.27 29.65
N ASP A 55 -4.36 -14.17 29.83
CA ASP A 55 -3.51 -14.75 28.79
C ASP A 55 -4.42 -15.51 27.81
N GLY A 56 -5.03 -14.79 26.88
CA GLY A 56 -5.89 -15.31 25.83
C GLY A 56 -5.04 -15.90 24.72
N ALA A 57 -4.88 -17.22 24.73
CA ALA A 57 -4.42 -17.98 23.57
C ALA A 57 -5.20 -17.51 22.32
N ARG A 58 -4.51 -16.82 21.41
CA ARG A 58 -5.06 -16.40 20.11
C ARG A 58 -5.32 -17.66 19.30
N GLY A 59 -6.59 -18.01 19.16
CA GLY A 59 -7.05 -19.12 18.32
C GLY A 59 -6.76 -18.85 16.85
N SER A 60 -6.40 -19.90 16.15
CA SER A 60 -6.12 -19.94 14.72
C SER A 60 -7.27 -19.36 13.88
N GLY A 61 -6.96 -18.38 12.99
CA GLY A 61 -7.57 -18.22 11.67
C GLY A 61 -9.09 -18.11 11.56
N GLY A 62 -9.80 -17.45 12.48
CA GLY A 62 -11.17 -17.02 12.24
C GLY A 62 -11.17 -15.70 11.47
N LYS A 63 -11.99 -15.58 10.39
CA LYS A 63 -12.32 -14.28 9.77
C LYS A 63 -12.68 -13.32 10.90
N ARG A 64 -11.94 -12.19 10.98
CA ARG A 64 -12.31 -11.11 11.91
C ARG A 64 -13.52 -10.41 11.31
N ASP A 65 -14.55 -10.20 12.11
CA ASP A 65 -15.84 -9.63 11.62
C ASP A 65 -15.72 -8.14 11.21
N ASP A 66 -14.59 -7.47 11.51
CA ASP A 66 -14.34 -6.04 11.33
C ASP A 66 -13.03 -5.70 10.58
N GLY A 67 -12.41 -6.70 9.97
CA GLY A 67 -11.16 -6.52 9.20
C GLY A 67 -9.90 -6.40 10.06
N PRO A 68 -8.75 -6.04 9.45
CA PRO A 68 -7.49 -5.85 10.18
C PRO A 68 -7.50 -4.52 10.93
N HIS A 69 -7.02 -4.51 12.17
CA HIS A 69 -6.84 -3.28 12.95
C HIS A 69 -5.43 -2.70 12.84
N ARG A 70 -4.44 -3.52 12.43
CA ARG A 70 -3.02 -3.15 12.38
C ARG A 70 -2.36 -3.77 11.15
N LEU A 71 -1.88 -2.92 10.25
CA LEU A 71 -1.23 -3.30 9.00
C LEU A 71 0.25 -2.88 9.02
N LEU A 72 1.15 -3.84 8.87
CA LEU A 72 2.58 -3.58 8.63
C LEU A 72 2.87 -3.66 7.14
N TRP A 73 3.43 -2.59 6.57
CA TRP A 73 3.86 -2.51 5.19
C TRP A 73 5.36 -2.69 5.07
N MET A 74 5.79 -3.62 4.21
CA MET A 74 7.20 -3.92 3.93
C MET A 74 7.45 -3.83 2.43
N GLY A 75 8.66 -3.42 2.04
CA GLY A 75 9.05 -3.31 0.64
C GLY A 75 10.34 -2.51 0.47
N ASP A 76 10.69 -2.22 -0.77
CA ASP A 76 11.80 -1.36 -1.15
C ASP A 76 11.37 0.11 -1.37
N SER A 77 12.11 0.85 -2.18
CA SER A 77 11.80 2.25 -2.51
C SER A 77 10.46 2.44 -3.25
N ILE A 78 10.01 1.43 -4.01
CA ILE A 78 8.69 1.47 -4.65
C ILE A 78 7.60 1.43 -3.57
N GLY A 79 7.75 0.53 -2.60
CA GLY A 79 6.87 0.46 -1.44
C GLY A 79 6.96 1.70 -0.54
N GLU A 80 8.17 2.28 -0.38
CA GLU A 80 8.36 3.54 0.35
C GLU A 80 7.55 4.68 -0.29
N ALA A 81 7.53 4.77 -1.63
CA ALA A 81 6.76 5.78 -2.35
C ALA A 81 5.23 5.61 -2.18
N GLN A 82 4.76 4.39 -1.99
CA GLN A 82 3.34 4.09 -1.78
C GLN A 82 2.89 4.29 -0.32
N ALA A 83 3.82 4.23 0.63
CA ALA A 83 3.51 4.24 2.06
C ALA A 83 2.73 5.47 2.54
N PRO A 84 2.98 6.73 2.10
CA PRO A 84 2.21 7.87 2.59
C PRO A 84 0.72 7.81 2.22
N ALA A 85 0.39 7.38 1.01
CA ALA A 85 -0.99 7.20 0.57
C ALA A 85 -1.68 6.05 1.30
N LEU A 86 -0.96 4.93 1.51
CA LEU A 86 -1.45 3.80 2.30
C LEU A 86 -1.73 4.20 3.75
N ASP A 87 -0.83 4.95 4.39
CA ASP A 87 -1.01 5.45 5.75
C ASP A 87 -2.28 6.32 5.86
N ALA A 88 -2.48 7.25 4.91
CA ALA A 88 -3.67 8.09 4.88
C ALA A 88 -4.96 7.27 4.70
N ALA A 89 -4.97 6.32 3.75
CA ALA A 89 -6.12 5.46 3.48
C ALA A 89 -6.46 4.56 4.69
N MET A 90 -5.44 3.90 5.26
CA MET A 90 -5.61 3.01 6.41
C MET A 90 -6.09 3.77 7.64
N LYS A 91 -5.52 4.93 7.94
CA LYS A 91 -5.98 5.80 9.04
C LYS A 91 -7.43 6.25 8.86
N ALA A 92 -7.81 6.64 7.65
CA ALA A 92 -9.19 7.02 7.36
C ALA A 92 -10.18 5.85 7.55
N GLY A 93 -9.75 4.61 7.28
CA GLY A 93 -10.49 3.38 7.54
C GLY A 93 -10.34 2.82 8.96
N GLY A 94 -9.70 3.55 9.89
CA GLY A 94 -9.55 3.13 11.29
C GLY A 94 -8.48 2.06 11.54
N VAL A 95 -7.58 1.79 10.57
CA VAL A 95 -6.49 0.83 10.67
C VAL A 95 -5.20 1.52 11.08
N ALA A 96 -4.55 1.03 12.14
CA ALA A 96 -3.20 1.47 12.49
C ALA A 96 -2.20 0.95 11.45
N PHE A 97 -1.39 1.85 10.90
CA PHE A 97 -0.44 1.55 9.83
C PHE A 97 0.99 1.83 10.28
N GLU A 98 1.90 0.94 9.96
CA GLU A 98 3.35 1.15 10.10
C GLU A 98 4.04 0.69 8.81
N SER A 99 4.98 1.50 8.29
CA SER A 99 5.79 1.15 7.14
C SER A 99 7.25 0.98 7.55
N VAL A 100 7.84 -0.13 7.11
CA VAL A 100 9.28 -0.39 7.15
C VAL A 100 9.87 -0.56 5.76
N ALA A 101 9.13 -0.16 4.73
CA ALA A 101 9.64 -0.07 3.37
C ALA A 101 10.79 0.95 3.30
N ALA A 102 11.86 0.62 2.58
CA ALA A 102 13.08 1.42 2.63
C ALA A 102 13.81 1.44 1.28
N ALA A 103 14.25 2.63 0.89
CA ALA A 103 15.07 2.83 -0.30
C ALA A 103 16.36 2.00 -0.23
N GLY A 104 16.70 1.34 -1.33
CA GLY A 104 17.93 0.56 -1.46
C GLY A 104 17.98 -0.73 -0.64
N GLY A 105 16.82 -1.26 -0.21
CA GLY A 105 16.77 -2.46 0.63
C GLY A 105 15.37 -3.06 0.72
N GLY A 106 15.05 -3.63 1.89
CA GLY A 106 13.71 -4.16 2.18
C GLY A 106 13.43 -5.58 1.68
N GLY A 107 14.29 -6.12 0.80
CA GLY A 107 14.17 -7.49 0.30
C GLY A 107 14.30 -8.55 1.38
N VAL A 108 13.81 -9.77 1.07
CA VAL A 108 13.90 -10.94 1.95
C VAL A 108 14.75 -12.08 1.36
N VAL A 109 15.25 -11.91 0.12
CA VAL A 109 16.04 -12.89 -0.63
C VAL A 109 17.51 -12.48 -0.70
N GLY A 110 18.42 -13.45 -0.60
CA GLY A 110 19.86 -13.24 -0.76
C GLY A 110 20.52 -12.49 0.41
N GLU A 111 21.77 -12.07 0.19
CA GLU A 111 22.59 -11.41 1.23
C GLU A 111 22.06 -10.03 1.62
N ILE A 112 21.48 -9.31 0.68
CA ILE A 112 20.90 -7.98 0.92
C ILE A 112 19.73 -8.00 1.89
N ALA A 113 19.13 -9.16 2.12
CA ALA A 113 18.00 -9.33 3.02
C ALA A 113 18.38 -9.35 4.52
N ALA A 114 19.66 -9.46 4.87
CA ALA A 114 20.10 -9.58 6.27
C ALA A 114 19.52 -8.47 7.18
N PRO A 115 19.57 -7.16 6.82
CA PRO A 115 19.01 -6.11 7.66
C PRO A 115 17.49 -6.22 7.86
N THR A 116 16.76 -6.76 6.89
CA THR A 116 15.32 -7.02 7.00
C THR A 116 15.06 -8.13 8.02
N TRP A 117 15.76 -9.25 7.89
CA TRP A 117 15.62 -10.38 8.80
C TRP A 117 16.02 -10.06 10.23
N ASP A 118 17.03 -9.21 10.44
CA ASP A 118 17.49 -8.80 11.78
C ASP A 118 16.45 -7.92 12.50
N ARG A 119 15.74 -7.07 11.74
CA ARG A 119 14.76 -6.12 12.31
C ARG A 119 13.35 -6.69 12.44
N LEU A 120 12.94 -7.56 11.51
CA LEU A 120 11.56 -8.04 11.40
C LEU A 120 11.00 -8.63 12.72
N PRO A 121 11.71 -9.48 13.48
CA PRO A 121 11.17 -10.04 14.73
C PRO A 121 10.84 -8.97 15.77
N LYS A 122 11.67 -7.93 15.86
CA LYS A 122 11.43 -6.81 16.77
C LYS A 122 10.22 -6.00 16.32
N THR A 123 10.11 -5.69 15.04
CA THR A 123 8.98 -4.94 14.47
C THR A 123 7.67 -5.70 14.70
N LEU A 124 7.62 -6.99 14.38
CA LEU A 124 6.45 -7.84 14.61
C LEU A 124 6.04 -7.85 16.08
N LYS A 125 7.01 -7.93 17.00
CA LYS A 125 6.72 -7.92 18.45
C LYS A 125 6.20 -6.56 18.92
N THR A 126 6.78 -5.44 18.47
CA THR A 126 6.44 -4.10 18.97
C THR A 126 5.16 -3.56 18.35
N PHE A 127 4.99 -3.74 17.04
CA PHE A 127 3.80 -3.28 16.35
C PHE A 127 2.64 -4.27 16.48
N ALA A 128 2.89 -5.59 16.63
CA ALA A 128 1.90 -6.65 16.73
C ALA A 128 0.83 -6.57 15.63
N PRO A 129 1.20 -6.63 14.34
CA PRO A 129 0.25 -6.49 13.23
C PRO A 129 -0.73 -7.65 13.18
N ASP A 130 -1.91 -7.41 12.63
CA ASP A 130 -2.86 -8.43 12.23
C ASP A 130 -2.56 -8.94 10.81
N VAL A 131 -2.06 -8.04 9.98
CA VAL A 131 -1.66 -8.31 8.60
C VAL A 131 -0.30 -7.69 8.34
N VAL A 132 0.58 -8.46 7.72
CA VAL A 132 1.81 -7.97 7.11
C VAL A 132 1.64 -8.01 5.60
N ALA A 133 1.81 -6.89 4.93
CA ALA A 133 1.87 -6.82 3.49
C ALA A 133 3.31 -6.58 3.04
N TYR A 134 3.85 -7.53 2.32
CA TYR A 134 5.19 -7.47 1.74
C TYR A 134 5.12 -7.24 0.24
N GLN A 135 5.51 -6.05 -0.21
CA GLN A 135 5.74 -5.83 -1.63
C GLN A 135 6.99 -6.60 -2.05
N VAL A 136 6.81 -7.52 -2.99
CA VAL A 136 7.92 -8.24 -3.63
C VAL A 136 8.87 -7.22 -4.24
N THR A 137 10.10 -7.19 -3.74
CA THR A 137 11.04 -6.11 -4.02
C THR A 137 11.83 -6.31 -5.31
N THR A 138 12.36 -5.21 -5.85
CA THR A 138 13.32 -5.23 -6.94
C THR A 138 14.66 -5.84 -6.54
N TYR A 139 14.86 -6.11 -5.24
CA TYR A 139 16.07 -6.65 -4.63
C TYR A 139 15.94 -8.13 -4.22
N ASP A 140 14.82 -8.78 -4.51
CA ASP A 140 14.64 -10.22 -4.22
C ASP A 140 15.42 -11.09 -5.24
N TRP A 141 16.73 -10.79 -5.35
CA TRP A 141 17.65 -11.47 -6.26
C TRP A 141 18.01 -12.86 -5.74
N GLY A 142 17.80 -13.84 -6.58
CA GLY A 142 18.08 -15.23 -6.28
C GLY A 142 17.38 -16.15 -7.28
N THR A 143 17.77 -17.40 -7.28
CA THR A 143 17.08 -18.41 -8.07
C THR A 143 15.63 -18.55 -7.61
N PRO A 144 14.70 -19.03 -8.45
CA PRO A 144 13.32 -19.31 -8.02
C PRO A 144 13.21 -20.24 -6.81
N ALA A 145 14.21 -21.08 -6.55
CA ALA A 145 14.24 -21.95 -5.37
C ALA A 145 14.56 -21.15 -4.11
N GLU A 146 15.57 -20.25 -4.18
CA GLU A 146 15.94 -19.36 -3.07
C GLU A 146 14.84 -18.36 -2.76
N GLN A 147 14.19 -17.78 -3.77
CA GLN A 147 13.04 -16.90 -3.61
C GLN A 147 11.89 -17.62 -2.86
N ARG A 148 11.52 -18.83 -3.31
CA ARG A 148 10.48 -19.59 -2.61
C ARG A 148 10.88 -19.93 -1.17
N ALA A 149 12.13 -20.31 -0.93
CA ALA A 149 12.60 -20.61 0.43
C ALA A 149 12.51 -19.38 1.35
N ALA A 150 12.86 -18.19 0.83
CA ALA A 150 12.77 -16.94 1.58
C ALA A 150 11.31 -16.55 1.86
N TYR A 151 10.41 -16.66 0.88
CA TYR A 151 8.98 -16.38 1.09
C TYR A 151 8.31 -17.39 2.02
N GLU A 152 8.66 -18.67 1.96
CA GLU A 152 8.21 -19.68 2.96
C GLU A 152 8.69 -19.30 4.37
N ARG A 153 9.94 -18.84 4.52
CA ARG A 153 10.46 -18.32 5.79
C ARG A 153 9.64 -17.11 6.25
N LEU A 154 9.27 -16.19 5.33
CA LEU A 154 8.50 -15.00 5.66
C LEU A 154 7.09 -15.39 6.13
N VAL A 155 6.40 -16.29 5.42
CA VAL A 155 5.10 -16.84 5.84
C VAL A 155 5.20 -17.39 7.26
N LYS A 156 6.17 -18.26 7.51
CA LYS A 156 6.37 -18.86 8.84
C LYS A 156 6.60 -17.80 9.91
N THR A 157 7.51 -16.83 9.66
CA THR A 157 7.86 -15.80 10.64
C THR A 157 6.67 -14.90 10.99
N VAL A 158 5.87 -14.52 9.99
CA VAL A 158 4.68 -13.70 10.17
C VAL A 158 3.58 -14.46 10.89
N ASN A 159 3.34 -15.70 10.51
CA ASN A 159 2.32 -16.54 11.15
C ASN A 159 2.65 -16.89 12.61
N GLU A 160 3.93 -17.11 12.93
CA GLU A 160 4.39 -17.30 14.31
C GLU A 160 4.16 -16.05 15.17
N ALA A 161 4.10 -14.87 14.57
CA ALA A 161 3.71 -13.63 15.24
C ALA A 161 2.18 -13.43 15.34
N GLY A 162 1.39 -14.35 14.80
CA GLY A 162 -0.08 -14.30 14.81
C GLY A 162 -0.69 -13.38 13.75
N ALA A 163 0.04 -13.07 12.68
CA ALA A 163 -0.42 -12.25 11.56
C ALA A 163 -0.59 -13.06 10.27
N ASP A 164 -1.45 -12.57 9.37
CA ASP A 164 -1.54 -13.04 8.00
C ASP A 164 -0.49 -12.33 7.12
N LEU A 165 -0.04 -12.99 6.05
CA LEU A 165 0.88 -12.41 5.08
C LEU A 165 0.20 -12.15 3.72
N LEU A 166 0.30 -10.91 3.24
CA LEU A 166 -0.01 -10.55 1.86
C LEU A 166 1.29 -10.35 1.09
N LEU A 167 1.54 -11.19 0.10
CA LEU A 167 2.62 -11.01 -0.87
C LEU A 167 2.07 -10.19 -2.03
N VAL A 168 2.56 -8.98 -2.22
CA VAL A 168 2.03 -8.03 -3.20
C VAL A 168 3.06 -7.86 -4.31
N SER A 169 2.68 -8.05 -5.58
CA SER A 169 3.60 -7.76 -6.67
C SER A 169 3.93 -6.26 -6.72
N ALA A 170 5.17 -5.92 -7.05
CA ALA A 170 5.46 -4.56 -7.49
C ALA A 170 4.71 -4.27 -8.80
N PRO A 171 4.27 -3.01 -9.02
CA PRO A 171 3.80 -2.59 -10.33
C PRO A 171 4.91 -2.73 -11.36
N PRO A 172 4.60 -2.90 -12.65
CA PRO A 172 5.59 -2.90 -13.70
C PRO A 172 6.41 -1.61 -13.66
N PHE A 173 7.72 -1.69 -13.78
CA PHE A 173 8.63 -0.54 -13.74
C PHE A 173 9.70 -0.68 -14.83
N GLU A 174 10.33 0.45 -15.17
CA GLU A 174 11.41 0.45 -16.15
C GLU A 174 12.69 -0.14 -15.55
N LEU A 175 13.30 -1.11 -16.25
CA LEU A 175 14.57 -1.69 -15.85
C LEU A 175 15.69 -0.83 -16.40
N ASP A 176 16.33 -0.03 -15.55
CA ASP A 176 17.56 0.69 -15.87
C ASP A 176 18.79 -0.22 -15.89
N ASP A 177 19.96 0.35 -16.18
CA ASP A 177 21.22 -0.38 -16.25
C ASP A 177 21.59 -1.10 -14.94
N PHE A 178 21.13 -0.58 -13.80
CA PHE A 178 21.37 -1.19 -12.49
C PHE A 178 20.60 -2.49 -12.32
N TYR A 179 19.34 -2.54 -12.78
CA TYR A 179 18.47 -3.71 -12.65
C TYR A 179 18.64 -4.74 -13.78
N GLN A 180 19.17 -4.35 -14.94
CA GLN A 180 19.31 -5.24 -16.12
C GLN A 180 20.05 -6.55 -15.80
N PRO A 181 21.16 -6.59 -15.01
CA PRO A 181 21.81 -7.84 -14.63
C PRO A 181 20.92 -8.80 -13.85
N HIS A 182 19.90 -8.28 -13.14
CA HIS A 182 18.99 -9.01 -12.26
C HIS A 182 17.59 -9.22 -12.87
N LYS A 183 17.42 -8.92 -14.15
CA LYS A 183 16.11 -9.00 -14.83
C LYS A 183 15.39 -10.34 -14.59
N LYS A 184 16.12 -11.47 -14.74
CA LYS A 184 15.52 -12.81 -14.58
C LYS A 184 15.04 -13.08 -13.17
N GLU A 185 15.79 -12.63 -12.18
CA GLU A 185 15.46 -12.73 -10.75
C GLU A 185 14.24 -11.88 -10.43
N ILE A 186 14.22 -10.62 -10.88
CA ILE A 186 13.11 -9.69 -10.70
C ILE A 186 11.83 -10.24 -11.33
N GLU A 187 11.90 -10.76 -12.55
CA GLU A 187 10.73 -11.35 -13.22
C GLU A 187 10.25 -12.66 -12.57
N SER A 188 11.14 -13.43 -11.93
CA SER A 188 10.77 -14.69 -11.29
C SER A 188 10.20 -14.51 -9.87
N ALA A 189 10.53 -13.43 -9.18
CA ALA A 189 10.15 -13.19 -7.79
C ALA A 189 8.62 -13.19 -7.57
N PRO A 190 7.80 -12.48 -8.35
CA PRO A 190 6.34 -12.51 -8.18
C PRO A 190 5.75 -13.89 -8.43
N ARG A 191 6.27 -14.66 -9.40
CA ARG A 191 5.82 -16.04 -9.65
C ARG A 191 6.16 -16.96 -8.49
N SER A 192 7.34 -16.80 -7.90
CA SER A 192 7.77 -17.54 -6.71
C SER A 192 6.91 -17.20 -5.51
N ALA A 193 6.60 -15.92 -5.29
CA ALA A 193 5.71 -15.45 -4.23
C ALA A 193 4.29 -16.01 -4.38
N LYS A 194 3.72 -15.94 -5.58
CA LYS A 194 2.40 -16.51 -5.90
C LYS A 194 2.34 -18.02 -5.62
N SER A 195 3.41 -18.74 -6.00
CA SER A 195 3.52 -20.19 -5.76
C SER A 195 3.58 -20.53 -4.27
N VAL A 196 4.22 -19.67 -3.45
CA VAL A 196 4.27 -19.86 -1.99
C VAL A 196 2.92 -19.55 -1.37
N ALA A 197 2.32 -18.40 -1.67
CA ALA A 197 1.00 -18.05 -1.14
C ALA A 197 -0.05 -19.14 -1.42
N ALA A 198 -0.02 -19.75 -2.60
CA ALA A 198 -0.95 -20.83 -2.98
C ALA A 198 -0.84 -22.09 -2.10
N LYS A 199 0.26 -22.28 -1.37
CA LYS A 199 0.43 -23.40 -0.43
C LYS A 199 -0.09 -23.10 0.98
N HIS A 200 -0.33 -21.83 1.27
CA HIS A 200 -0.74 -21.34 2.59
C HIS A 200 -2.05 -20.52 2.49
N PRO A 201 -3.14 -21.04 1.87
CA PRO A 201 -4.31 -20.26 1.52
C PRO A 201 -5.04 -19.64 2.72
N ASP A 202 -4.88 -20.24 3.89
CA ASP A 202 -5.53 -19.78 5.12
C ASP A 202 -4.82 -18.56 5.77
N THR A 203 -3.50 -18.44 5.54
CA THR A 203 -2.66 -17.46 6.26
C THR A 203 -1.78 -16.61 5.34
N ALA A 204 -1.81 -16.88 4.03
CA ALA A 204 -1.11 -16.05 3.05
C ALA A 204 -1.94 -15.87 1.77
N ALA A 205 -1.74 -14.73 1.09
CA ALA A 205 -2.30 -14.50 -0.23
C ALA A 205 -1.28 -13.79 -1.12
N PHE A 206 -1.44 -13.93 -2.43
CA PHE A 206 -0.73 -13.14 -3.42
C PHE A 206 -1.70 -12.13 -4.04
N LEU A 207 -1.34 -10.85 -3.99
CA LEU A 207 -2.07 -9.76 -4.61
C LEU A 207 -1.30 -9.28 -5.83
N ASP A 208 -1.95 -9.29 -6.98
CA ASP A 208 -1.34 -8.95 -8.27
C ASP A 208 -1.63 -7.49 -8.62
N ALA A 209 -0.70 -6.59 -8.30
CA ALA A 209 -0.83 -5.17 -8.61
C ALA A 209 -0.70 -4.86 -10.11
N SER A 210 -0.26 -5.82 -10.93
CA SER A 210 -0.25 -5.64 -12.39
C SER A 210 -1.66 -5.46 -12.95
N ALA A 211 -2.68 -5.98 -12.26
CA ALA A 211 -4.08 -5.75 -12.61
C ALA A 211 -4.49 -4.27 -12.53
N LEU A 212 -3.83 -3.48 -11.66
CA LEU A 212 -4.09 -2.04 -11.53
C LEU A 212 -3.48 -1.23 -12.67
N TRP A 213 -2.24 -1.55 -13.06
CA TRP A 213 -1.48 -0.73 -14.00
C TRP A 213 -1.23 -1.39 -15.36
N GLY A 214 -1.61 -2.65 -15.53
CA GLY A 214 -1.23 -3.44 -16.71
C GLY A 214 0.24 -3.85 -16.69
N GLU A 215 0.74 -4.34 -17.82
CA GLU A 215 2.12 -4.86 -17.96
C GLU A 215 3.10 -3.81 -18.52
N ASP A 216 2.59 -2.68 -19.05
CA ASP A 216 3.41 -1.63 -19.63
C ASP A 216 3.92 -0.69 -18.53
N SER A 217 5.23 -0.69 -18.30
CA SER A 217 5.87 0.20 -17.33
C SER A 217 5.74 1.68 -17.67
N GLY A 218 5.57 2.02 -18.95
CA GLY A 218 5.35 3.39 -19.45
C GLY A 218 3.90 3.81 -19.52
N ALA A 219 2.94 2.95 -19.12
CA ALA A 219 1.52 3.25 -19.20
C ALA A 219 1.16 4.50 -18.38
N GLU A 220 0.32 5.39 -18.95
CA GLU A 220 -0.09 6.64 -18.30
C GLU A 220 -0.77 6.39 -16.95
N GLN A 221 -1.57 5.32 -16.83
CA GLN A 221 -2.21 4.92 -15.57
C GLN A 221 -1.24 4.52 -14.46
N ALA A 222 0.01 4.18 -14.78
CA ALA A 222 1.03 3.87 -13.79
C ALA A 222 1.46 5.09 -12.97
N GLN A 223 1.28 6.31 -13.51
CA GLN A 223 1.46 7.60 -12.84
C GLN A 223 2.77 7.70 -12.07
N ARG A 224 3.87 7.39 -12.77
CA ARG A 224 5.21 7.34 -12.19
C ARG A 224 5.94 8.66 -12.26
N GLY A 225 6.97 8.77 -11.43
CA GLY A 225 7.99 9.80 -11.54
C GLY A 225 8.76 9.73 -12.86
N LYS A 226 9.67 10.68 -13.06
CA LYS A 226 10.50 10.76 -14.27
C LYS A 226 11.46 9.58 -14.43
N ASP A 227 11.70 8.83 -13.37
CA ASP A 227 12.56 7.64 -13.36
C ASP A 227 11.87 6.39 -13.96
N GLY A 228 10.57 6.43 -14.22
CA GLY A 228 9.80 5.29 -14.72
C GLY A 228 9.64 4.14 -13.73
N ILE A 229 10.06 4.33 -12.47
CA ILE A 229 10.12 3.30 -11.43
C ILE A 229 9.11 3.60 -10.31
N HIS A 230 9.20 4.77 -9.69
CA HIS A 230 8.47 5.12 -8.49
C HIS A 230 7.16 5.82 -8.79
N SER A 231 6.11 5.48 -8.06
CA SER A 231 4.82 6.16 -8.16
C SER A 231 4.91 7.56 -7.56
N CYS A 232 4.32 8.54 -8.25
CA CYS A 232 4.01 9.84 -7.66
C CYS A 232 2.71 9.77 -6.85
N GLN A 233 2.24 10.90 -6.30
CA GLN A 233 1.08 10.97 -5.42
C GLN A 233 -0.16 10.29 -6.02
N GLN A 234 -0.46 10.56 -7.30
CA GLN A 234 -1.63 10.01 -7.98
C GLN A 234 -1.54 8.48 -8.12
N GLY A 235 -0.37 7.95 -8.49
CA GLY A 235 -0.14 6.51 -8.59
C GLY A 235 -0.19 5.83 -7.24
N SER A 236 0.37 6.48 -6.20
CA SER A 236 0.32 5.99 -4.83
C SER A 236 -1.10 5.98 -4.27
N ALA A 237 -1.91 7.01 -4.57
CA ALA A 237 -3.32 7.05 -4.21
C ALA A 237 -4.13 5.94 -4.93
N ALA A 238 -3.91 5.76 -6.23
CA ALA A 238 -4.57 4.69 -6.99
C ALA A 238 -4.21 3.29 -6.45
N PHE A 239 -2.94 3.09 -6.06
CA PHE A 239 -2.52 1.86 -5.39
C PHE A 239 -3.22 1.66 -4.04
N ALA A 240 -3.33 2.72 -3.22
CA ALA A 240 -3.97 2.62 -1.91
C ALA A 240 -5.47 2.32 -2.00
N VAL A 241 -6.18 2.87 -3.01
CA VAL A 241 -7.58 2.51 -3.29
C VAL A 241 -7.68 1.03 -3.64
N TRP A 242 -6.91 0.57 -4.62
CA TRP A 242 -6.91 -0.83 -5.04
C TRP A 242 -6.57 -1.77 -3.87
N PHE A 243 -5.59 -1.40 -3.05
CA PHE A 243 -5.18 -2.23 -1.90
C PHE A 243 -6.27 -2.31 -0.84
N GLY A 244 -7.00 -1.21 -0.58
CA GLY A 244 -8.18 -1.19 0.27
C GLY A 244 -9.27 -2.17 -0.21
N GLU A 245 -9.55 -2.19 -1.52
CA GLU A 245 -10.49 -3.14 -2.15
C GLU A 245 -10.04 -4.60 -1.97
N GLN A 246 -8.73 -4.88 -2.00
CA GLN A 246 -8.21 -6.22 -1.73
C GLN A 246 -8.40 -6.63 -0.26
N LEU A 247 -8.23 -5.68 0.67
CA LEU A 247 -8.51 -5.92 2.10
C LEU A 247 -10.00 -6.15 2.36
N GLU A 248 -10.88 -5.39 1.70
CA GLU A 248 -12.32 -5.60 1.75
C GLU A 248 -12.70 -7.01 1.32
N GLN A 249 -12.24 -7.44 0.15
CA GLN A 249 -12.55 -8.75 -0.41
C GLN A 249 -12.07 -9.92 0.48
N ARG A 250 -10.92 -9.73 1.14
CA ARG A 250 -10.30 -10.82 1.91
C ARG A 250 -10.76 -10.84 3.36
N TYR A 251 -10.87 -9.70 4.01
CA TYR A 251 -11.07 -9.56 5.45
C TYR A 251 -12.41 -8.92 5.83
N GLY A 252 -13.15 -8.37 4.87
CA GLY A 252 -14.35 -7.58 5.16
C GLY A 252 -14.04 -6.18 5.70
N PHE A 253 -12.81 -5.69 5.48
CA PHE A 253 -12.44 -4.31 5.77
C PHE A 253 -13.34 -3.35 4.98
N ASP A 254 -13.81 -2.28 5.62
CA ASP A 254 -14.58 -1.23 4.95
C ASP A 254 -13.64 -0.05 4.62
N PRO A 255 -13.14 0.05 3.36
CA PRO A 255 -12.20 1.10 3.02
C PRO A 255 -12.90 2.46 3.01
N ALA A 256 -12.26 3.46 3.64
CA ALA A 256 -12.75 4.83 3.56
C ALA A 256 -12.80 5.32 2.11
N ALA A 257 -13.84 6.06 1.76
CA ALA A 257 -13.97 6.65 0.43
C ALA A 257 -12.76 7.54 0.09
N ALA A 258 -12.27 7.48 -1.15
CA ALA A 258 -11.05 8.16 -1.57
C ALA A 258 -11.07 9.68 -1.35
N ASP A 259 -12.24 10.32 -1.44
CA ASP A 259 -12.41 11.75 -1.20
C ASP A 259 -12.13 12.17 0.26
N ALA A 260 -12.18 11.22 1.19
CA ALA A 260 -11.86 11.48 2.59
C ALA A 260 -10.36 11.59 2.89
N TRP A 261 -9.49 11.03 2.02
CA TRP A 261 -8.06 10.93 2.32
C TRP A 261 -7.11 11.14 1.12
N ALA A 262 -7.58 11.01 -0.13
CA ALA A 262 -6.71 11.05 -1.33
C ALA A 262 -6.03 12.41 -1.56
N THR A 263 -6.45 13.43 -0.85
CA THR A 263 -5.80 14.75 -0.77
C THR A 263 -5.50 15.06 0.70
N GLY A 264 -4.40 15.76 0.97
CA GLY A 264 -4.04 16.12 2.35
C GLY A 264 -2.53 16.25 2.53
N GLU A 265 -2.08 16.31 3.78
CA GLU A 265 -0.67 16.55 4.12
C GLU A 265 0.28 15.49 3.57
N TRP A 266 -0.14 14.25 3.43
CA TRP A 266 0.67 13.18 2.89
C TRP A 266 1.15 13.43 1.45
N THR A 267 0.42 14.23 0.65
CA THR A 267 0.82 14.57 -0.72
C THR A 267 2.09 15.44 -0.76
N GLY A 268 2.42 16.10 0.34
CA GLY A 268 3.66 16.86 0.55
C GLY A 268 4.80 16.06 1.17
N ASP A 269 4.68 14.73 1.28
CA ASP A 269 5.75 13.92 1.85
C ASP A 269 7.07 14.08 1.07
N GLN A 270 8.17 14.06 1.84
CA GLN A 270 9.52 14.28 1.29
C GLN A 270 9.92 13.19 0.28
N VAL A 271 9.31 12.01 0.35
CA VAL A 271 9.58 10.95 -0.64
C VAL A 271 9.29 11.44 -2.05
N TYR A 272 8.17 12.12 -2.26
CA TYR A 272 7.79 12.62 -3.59
C TYR A 272 8.72 13.71 -4.11
N SER A 273 9.20 14.60 -3.24
CA SER A 273 10.21 15.61 -3.63
C SER A 273 11.51 14.94 -4.07
N ARG A 274 11.96 13.89 -3.37
CA ARG A 274 13.17 13.13 -3.74
C ARG A 274 13.01 12.42 -5.09
N LEU A 275 11.81 11.97 -5.40
CA LEU A 275 11.48 11.29 -6.67
C LEU A 275 11.24 12.26 -7.84
N GLY A 276 11.27 13.57 -7.59
CA GLY A 276 11.01 14.60 -8.61
C GLY A 276 9.55 14.63 -9.05
N CYS A 277 8.64 14.18 -8.23
CA CYS A 277 7.20 14.35 -8.39
C CYS A 277 6.84 15.83 -8.13
N ALA A 278 5.97 16.40 -8.98
CA ALA A 278 5.55 17.80 -8.90
C ALA A 278 4.44 17.99 -7.87
#